data_03cb81d24d9ba4c405ea77bf14504231
#
_entry.id   03cb81d24d9ba4c405ea77bf14504231
#
_cell.length_a   1.000
_cell.length_b   1.000
_cell.length_c   1.000
_cell.angle_alpha   90.00
_cell.angle_beta   90.00
_cell.angle_gamma   90.00
#
_symmetry.space_group_name_H-M   'P 1'
#
loop_
_entity.id
_entity.type
_entity.pdbx_description
1 polymer ?
#
loop_
_entity_poly.entity_id
_entity_poly.type
_entity_poly.pdbx_seq_one_letter_code
_entity_poly.pdbx_strand_id
1 'polypeptide(L)'
;MTKRTAIILAGGKAKRFQTTKDKWQDKALAELDGKPLMIHAIEHVQDIVEEIIVVVNENESRIFQYHNVLEKYYVQKTRIVTDLKMKNLSGPLIAILTGLKFATGDFCITVPCDVPLLNGKVAEYLFSEINDSFVVVPMWPNGRLETLLMVLDRKKTLEIANVLCQLGRSHPDDILRGSLKTLFVSPLGEIKVLDPNLCSFVNINCQEDLCRLQPRYGQGQFVENVRLNLGVLSFEKILDILAASSKRDNSDFLEASKIFSGCAVDFEKEGQVFWAAVNREYEAKSLLSLFEQYSKPELKIDIKDALLKAAQNYGLEAKIYEKNRCYLLAEKALADKSWNEVQAEKFGVK
;
A
#
# COMPACT_ATOMS: atom_id res chain seq x y z
N MET A 1 20.22 4.80 18.49
CA MET A 1 20.12 4.10 17.19
C MET A 1 18.66 4.02 16.84
N THR A 2 18.28 4.33 15.61
CA THR A 2 16.92 4.15 15.09
C THR A 2 16.62 2.66 15.00
N LYS A 3 15.47 2.24 15.57
CA LYS A 3 15.04 0.83 15.55
C LYS A 3 14.37 0.49 14.22
N ARG A 4 14.60 -0.73 13.73
CA ARG A 4 14.06 -1.24 12.48
C ARG A 4 13.18 -2.47 12.74
N THR A 5 12.08 -2.59 12.00
CA THR A 5 11.18 -3.76 12.02
C THR A 5 11.02 -4.29 10.60
N ALA A 6 11.06 -5.61 10.42
CA ALA A 6 10.61 -6.26 9.18
C ALA A 6 9.16 -6.72 9.34
N ILE A 7 8.33 -6.42 8.36
CA ILE A 7 6.92 -6.84 8.26
C ILE A 7 6.82 -7.85 7.13
N ILE A 8 6.73 -9.13 7.47
CA ILE A 8 6.60 -10.23 6.50
C ILE A 8 5.12 -10.41 6.16
N LEU A 9 4.77 -10.17 4.90
CA LEU A 9 3.39 -10.26 4.42
C LEU A 9 3.08 -11.68 3.98
N ALA A 10 2.40 -12.46 4.83
CA ALA A 10 2.14 -13.87 4.64
C ALA A 10 0.64 -14.25 4.59
N GLY A 11 -0.27 -13.27 4.51
CA GLY A 11 -1.74 -13.46 4.55
C GLY A 11 -2.43 -13.78 3.22
N GLY A 12 -1.69 -13.88 2.10
CA GLY A 12 -2.27 -14.02 0.76
C GLY A 12 -3.11 -15.28 0.54
N LYS A 13 -4.15 -15.18 -0.32
CA LYS A 13 -5.01 -16.33 -0.72
C LYS A 13 -4.34 -17.27 -1.71
N ALA A 14 -3.19 -16.91 -2.26
CA ALA A 14 -2.36 -17.72 -3.18
C ALA A 14 -3.13 -18.45 -4.31
N LYS A 15 -4.15 -17.82 -4.91
CA LYS A 15 -5.05 -18.45 -5.88
C LYS A 15 -4.32 -19.06 -7.08
N ARG A 16 -3.26 -18.42 -7.58
CA ARG A 16 -2.46 -18.90 -8.71
C ARG A 16 -1.47 -20.01 -8.35
N PHE A 17 -1.22 -20.19 -7.06
CA PHE A 17 -0.33 -21.23 -6.54
C PHE A 17 -1.04 -22.58 -6.41
N GLN A 18 -2.39 -22.60 -6.46
CA GLN A 18 -3.18 -23.79 -6.31
C GLN A 18 -3.15 -24.63 -7.59
N THR A 19 -2.75 -25.90 -7.50
CA THR A 19 -2.72 -26.84 -8.62
C THR A 19 -4.00 -27.67 -8.74
N THR A 20 -4.69 -27.90 -7.61
CA THR A 20 -5.95 -28.63 -7.54
C THR A 20 -6.99 -27.86 -6.73
N LYS A 21 -8.29 -28.08 -7.04
CA LYS A 21 -9.39 -27.46 -6.29
C LYS A 21 -9.58 -28.04 -4.89
N ASP A 22 -9.07 -29.25 -4.67
CA ASP A 22 -9.41 -30.06 -3.48
C ASP A 22 -8.45 -29.89 -2.31
N LYS A 23 -7.26 -29.32 -2.52
CA LYS A 23 -6.27 -29.12 -1.46
C LYS A 23 -5.61 -27.76 -1.59
N TRP A 24 -6.04 -26.84 -0.73
CA TRP A 24 -5.39 -25.53 -0.62
C TRP A 24 -3.97 -25.68 -0.07
N GLN A 25 -3.01 -25.06 -0.75
CA GLN A 25 -1.61 -25.03 -0.34
C GLN A 25 -1.23 -23.62 0.11
N ASP A 26 -0.60 -23.51 1.27
CA ASP A 26 -0.09 -22.25 1.76
C ASP A 26 1.21 -21.90 1.04
N LYS A 27 1.19 -20.82 0.29
CA LYS A 27 2.33 -20.34 -0.46
C LYS A 27 3.54 -20.00 0.43
N ALA A 28 3.31 -19.45 1.62
CA ALA A 28 4.37 -19.12 2.56
C ALA A 28 5.10 -20.35 3.13
N LEU A 29 4.41 -21.50 3.12
CA LEU A 29 4.96 -22.80 3.54
C LEU A 29 5.48 -23.64 2.37
N ALA A 30 5.32 -23.19 1.13
CA ALA A 30 5.92 -23.87 -0.02
C ALA A 30 7.46 -23.86 0.12
N GLU A 31 8.09 -24.95 -0.26
CA GLU A 31 9.53 -25.13 -0.06
C GLU A 31 10.32 -24.78 -1.32
N LEU A 32 11.37 -24.01 -1.12
CA LEU A 32 12.46 -23.78 -2.05
C LEU A 32 13.73 -24.37 -1.40
N ASP A 33 14.39 -25.30 -2.06
CA ASP A 33 15.59 -25.99 -1.53
C ASP A 33 15.37 -26.61 -0.12
N GLY A 34 14.19 -27.17 0.10
CA GLY A 34 13.84 -27.83 1.37
C GLY A 34 13.50 -26.90 2.54
N LYS A 35 13.37 -25.59 2.28
CA LYS A 35 13.06 -24.57 3.28
C LYS A 35 11.83 -23.74 2.86
N PRO A 36 10.87 -23.47 3.78
CA PRO A 36 9.69 -22.66 3.51
C PRO A 36 10.02 -21.24 3.00
N LEU A 37 9.27 -20.74 2.02
CA LEU A 37 9.46 -19.39 1.46
C LEU A 37 9.47 -18.29 2.54
N MET A 38 8.60 -18.44 3.56
CA MET A 38 8.55 -17.50 4.67
C MET A 38 9.88 -17.45 5.44
N ILE A 39 10.54 -18.59 5.63
CA ILE A 39 11.82 -18.67 6.35
C ILE A 39 12.92 -18.01 5.54
N HIS A 40 12.96 -18.23 4.22
CA HIS A 40 13.88 -17.50 3.35
C HIS A 40 13.71 -15.97 3.50
N ALA A 41 12.48 -15.48 3.43
CA ALA A 41 12.20 -14.04 3.57
C ALA A 41 12.66 -13.48 4.93
N ILE A 42 12.50 -14.25 6.02
CA ILE A 42 12.93 -13.88 7.37
C ILE A 42 14.46 -13.84 7.47
N GLU A 43 15.15 -14.89 7.02
CA GLU A 43 16.60 -15.01 7.12
C GLU A 43 17.35 -13.86 6.41
N HIS A 44 16.78 -13.34 5.33
CA HIS A 44 17.38 -12.23 4.59
C HIS A 44 17.31 -10.87 5.30
N VAL A 45 16.46 -10.72 6.30
CA VAL A 45 16.29 -9.47 7.02
C VAL A 45 16.60 -9.55 8.53
N GLN A 46 16.71 -10.74 9.10
CA GLN A 46 16.84 -10.91 10.55
C GLN A 46 18.06 -10.24 11.18
N ASP A 47 19.16 -10.10 10.43
CA ASP A 47 20.41 -9.52 10.93
C ASP A 47 20.44 -7.99 10.82
N ILE A 48 19.49 -7.40 10.10
CA ILE A 48 19.44 -5.94 9.84
C ILE A 48 18.28 -5.24 10.55
N VAL A 49 17.45 -6.00 11.31
CA VAL A 49 16.32 -5.47 12.07
C VAL A 49 16.33 -5.99 13.51
N GLU A 50 15.72 -5.24 14.42
CA GLU A 50 15.56 -5.62 15.82
C GLU A 50 14.30 -6.43 16.08
N GLU A 51 13.33 -6.40 15.16
CA GLU A 51 12.02 -7.04 15.30
C GLU A 51 11.53 -7.54 13.96
N ILE A 52 10.86 -8.70 13.97
CA ILE A 52 10.18 -9.26 12.80
C ILE A 52 8.70 -9.53 13.15
N ILE A 53 7.80 -9.07 12.30
CA ILE A 53 6.37 -9.30 12.42
C ILE A 53 5.90 -10.06 11.19
N VAL A 54 5.35 -11.25 11.40
CA VAL A 54 4.70 -12.04 10.35
C VAL A 54 3.21 -11.74 10.39
N VAL A 55 2.70 -11.08 9.36
CA VAL A 55 1.29 -10.72 9.25
C VAL A 55 0.55 -11.77 8.44
N VAL A 56 -0.49 -12.34 9.05
CA VAL A 56 -1.31 -13.40 8.46
C VAL A 56 -2.79 -13.03 8.47
N ASN A 57 -3.57 -13.59 7.54
CA ASN A 57 -5.01 -13.53 7.66
C ASN A 57 -5.52 -14.38 8.83
N GLU A 58 -6.73 -14.11 9.32
CA GLU A 58 -7.36 -14.83 10.41
C GLU A 58 -7.66 -16.28 10.00
N ASN A 59 -6.75 -17.21 10.32
CA ASN A 59 -6.89 -18.65 10.11
C ASN A 59 -6.07 -19.38 11.17
N GLU A 60 -6.75 -19.98 12.16
CA GLU A 60 -6.10 -20.64 13.30
C GLU A 60 -5.15 -21.77 12.89
N SER A 61 -5.54 -22.57 11.91
CA SER A 61 -4.69 -23.66 11.40
C SER A 61 -3.40 -23.15 10.80
N ARG A 62 -3.47 -22.04 10.05
CA ARG A 62 -2.30 -21.37 9.47
C ARG A 62 -1.39 -20.80 10.54
N ILE A 63 -1.95 -20.12 11.53
CA ILE A 63 -1.19 -19.54 12.65
C ILE A 63 -0.43 -20.63 13.39
N PHE A 64 -1.08 -21.75 13.69
CA PHE A 64 -0.45 -22.91 14.35
C PHE A 64 0.71 -23.49 13.51
N GLN A 65 0.50 -23.66 12.20
CA GLN A 65 1.55 -24.16 11.31
C GLN A 65 2.76 -23.21 11.26
N TYR A 66 2.51 -21.90 11.23
CA TYR A 66 3.58 -20.90 11.22
C TYR A 66 4.39 -20.91 12.52
N HIS A 67 3.74 -21.04 13.68
CA HIS A 67 4.44 -21.20 14.95
C HIS A 67 5.37 -22.42 14.94
N ASN A 68 4.87 -23.57 14.50
CA ASN A 68 5.67 -24.78 14.39
C ASN A 68 6.87 -24.61 13.45
N VAL A 69 6.70 -23.91 12.34
CA VAL A 69 7.78 -23.63 11.40
C VAL A 69 8.82 -22.68 12.01
N LEU A 70 8.39 -21.59 12.66
CA LEU A 70 9.30 -20.66 13.32
C LEU A 70 10.13 -21.36 14.42
N GLU A 71 9.50 -22.24 15.21
CA GLU A 71 10.20 -23.05 16.23
C GLU A 71 11.20 -24.02 15.58
N LYS A 72 10.79 -24.76 14.55
CA LYS A 72 11.65 -25.71 13.81
C LYS A 72 12.93 -25.07 13.29
N TYR A 73 12.84 -23.81 12.81
CA TYR A 73 13.98 -23.07 12.25
C TYR A 73 14.65 -22.13 13.27
N TYR A 74 14.29 -22.23 14.56
CA TYR A 74 14.86 -21.42 15.65
C TYR A 74 14.85 -19.91 15.38
N VAL A 75 13.80 -19.42 14.73
CA VAL A 75 13.69 -18.00 14.38
C VAL A 75 13.41 -17.17 15.64
N GLN A 76 14.30 -16.20 15.90
CA GLN A 76 14.20 -15.32 17.06
C GLN A 76 13.62 -13.95 16.67
N LYS A 77 13.26 -13.13 17.66
CA LYS A 77 12.76 -11.75 17.49
C LYS A 77 11.50 -11.66 16.60
N THR A 78 10.80 -12.79 16.42
CA THR A 78 9.66 -12.89 15.51
C THR A 78 8.37 -13.12 16.26
N ARG A 79 7.32 -12.40 15.87
CA ARG A 79 5.96 -12.65 16.34
C ARG A 79 4.97 -12.69 15.17
N ILE A 80 3.93 -13.50 15.31
CA ILE A 80 2.83 -13.59 14.37
C ILE A 80 1.71 -12.67 14.83
N VAL A 81 1.14 -11.90 13.91
CA VAL A 81 -0.03 -11.06 14.14
C VAL A 81 -1.07 -11.33 13.05
N THR A 82 -2.35 -11.24 13.41
CA THR A 82 -3.45 -11.40 12.46
C THR A 82 -3.88 -10.04 11.90
N ASP A 83 -4.33 -10.03 10.65
CA ASP A 83 -4.88 -8.85 10.00
C ASP A 83 -5.94 -8.18 10.88
N LEU A 84 -5.89 -6.85 10.95
CA LEU A 84 -6.93 -6.07 11.61
C LEU A 84 -8.29 -6.34 10.96
N LYS A 85 -9.31 -6.55 11.80
CA LYS A 85 -10.69 -6.67 11.31
C LYS A 85 -11.23 -5.30 10.93
N MET A 86 -11.40 -5.07 9.64
CA MET A 86 -12.05 -3.88 9.10
C MET A 86 -13.25 -4.30 8.24
N LYS A 87 -14.37 -3.60 8.40
CA LYS A 87 -15.63 -3.94 7.74
C LYS A 87 -15.46 -3.94 6.21
N ASN A 88 -15.70 -5.12 5.60
CA ASN A 88 -15.65 -5.31 4.14
C ASN A 88 -14.33 -4.95 3.46
N LEU A 89 -13.23 -4.92 4.18
CA LEU A 89 -11.92 -4.62 3.63
C LEU A 89 -10.98 -5.82 3.76
N SER A 90 -10.27 -6.14 2.68
CA SER A 90 -9.23 -7.14 2.64
C SER A 90 -8.19 -6.74 1.59
N GLY A 91 -6.95 -7.13 1.77
CA GLY A 91 -5.91 -6.85 0.80
C GLY A 91 -4.57 -6.46 1.44
N PRO A 92 -3.54 -6.22 0.63
CA PRO A 92 -2.20 -5.99 1.14
C PRO A 92 -2.07 -4.74 2.02
N LEU A 93 -2.88 -3.70 1.79
CA LEU A 93 -2.84 -2.48 2.59
C LEU A 93 -3.22 -2.74 4.05
N ILE A 94 -4.20 -3.62 4.32
CA ILE A 94 -4.54 -4.01 5.71
C ILE A 94 -3.38 -4.74 6.36
N ALA A 95 -2.73 -5.65 5.65
CA ALA A 95 -1.57 -6.36 6.18
C ALA A 95 -0.44 -5.39 6.53
N ILE A 96 -0.18 -4.39 5.68
CA ILE A 96 0.80 -3.33 5.96
C ILE A 96 0.37 -2.50 7.17
N LEU A 97 -0.88 -2.03 7.23
CA LEU A 97 -1.42 -1.30 8.38
C LEU A 97 -1.29 -2.11 9.68
N THR A 98 -1.62 -3.39 9.63
CA THR A 98 -1.47 -4.31 10.76
C THR A 98 -0.02 -4.37 11.23
N GLY A 99 0.90 -4.63 10.31
CA GLY A 99 2.33 -4.67 10.61
C GLY A 99 2.82 -3.37 11.23
N LEU A 100 2.50 -2.21 10.64
CA LEU A 100 2.87 -0.88 11.15
C LEU A 100 2.31 -0.60 12.56
N LYS A 101 1.08 -1.05 12.84
CA LYS A 101 0.43 -0.87 14.14
C LYS A 101 1.12 -1.65 15.25
N PHE A 102 1.56 -2.86 14.95
CA PHE A 102 2.23 -3.72 15.92
C PHE A 102 3.75 -3.52 15.95
N ALA A 103 4.37 -2.91 14.96
CA ALA A 103 5.79 -2.62 14.92
C ALA A 103 6.21 -1.65 16.05
N THR A 104 7.43 -1.87 16.56
CA THR A 104 8.07 -0.98 17.56
C THR A 104 9.23 -0.17 16.99
N GLY A 105 9.71 -0.52 15.79
CA GLY A 105 10.76 0.21 15.09
C GLY A 105 10.31 1.58 14.59
N ASP A 106 11.26 2.48 14.39
CA ASP A 106 11.03 3.81 13.79
C ASP A 106 10.79 3.68 12.28
N PHE A 107 11.53 2.76 11.67
CA PHE A 107 11.41 2.42 10.25
C PHE A 107 11.04 0.95 10.08
N CYS A 108 10.17 0.68 9.11
CA CYS A 108 9.71 -0.67 8.80
C CYS A 108 10.03 -1.02 7.35
N ILE A 109 10.52 -2.23 7.09
CA ILE A 109 10.56 -2.79 5.75
C ILE A 109 9.42 -3.80 5.60
N THR A 110 8.61 -3.66 4.54
CA THR A 110 7.65 -4.71 4.16
C THR A 110 8.34 -5.69 3.23
N VAL A 111 8.12 -6.98 3.45
CA VAL A 111 8.70 -8.06 2.64
C VAL A 111 7.59 -9.08 2.34
N PRO A 112 7.23 -9.31 1.08
CA PRO A 112 6.30 -10.37 0.75
C PRO A 112 6.98 -11.74 0.91
N CYS A 113 6.27 -12.71 1.47
CA CYS A 113 6.81 -14.06 1.71
C CYS A 113 7.17 -14.82 0.42
N ASP A 114 6.78 -14.32 -0.74
CA ASP A 114 7.03 -14.90 -2.06
C ASP A 114 8.25 -14.32 -2.79
N VAL A 115 9.10 -13.59 -2.08
CA VAL A 115 10.38 -13.07 -2.56
C VAL A 115 11.52 -13.75 -1.75
N PRO A 116 11.77 -15.06 -1.97
CA PRO A 116 12.68 -15.84 -1.15
C PRO A 116 14.16 -15.52 -1.37
N LEU A 117 14.50 -14.73 -2.38
CA LEU A 117 15.88 -14.42 -2.76
C LEU A 117 16.25 -12.94 -2.51
N LEU A 118 15.53 -12.26 -1.63
CA LEU A 118 15.84 -10.89 -1.24
C LEU A 118 17.26 -10.82 -0.68
N ASN A 119 18.11 -10.00 -1.29
CA ASN A 119 19.47 -9.78 -0.78
C ASN A 119 19.42 -8.82 0.42
N GLY A 120 19.96 -9.23 1.58
CA GLY A 120 20.01 -8.39 2.78
C GLY A 120 20.72 -7.03 2.56
N LYS A 121 21.73 -6.96 1.66
CA LYS A 121 22.36 -5.69 1.29
C LYS A 121 21.42 -4.75 0.55
N VAL A 122 20.49 -5.29 -0.25
CA VAL A 122 19.44 -4.47 -0.90
C VAL A 122 18.49 -3.92 0.13
N ALA A 123 18.07 -4.73 1.10
CA ALA A 123 17.21 -4.27 2.19
C ALA A 123 17.91 -3.21 3.06
N GLU A 124 19.19 -3.39 3.37
CA GLU A 124 20.03 -2.41 4.09
C GLU A 124 20.14 -1.10 3.31
N TYR A 125 20.35 -1.16 1.98
CA TYR A 125 20.40 0.01 1.12
C TYR A 125 19.07 0.76 1.12
N LEU A 126 17.91 0.07 1.00
CA LEU A 126 16.61 0.71 1.07
C LEU A 126 16.39 1.43 2.42
N PHE A 127 16.85 0.84 3.53
CA PHE A 127 16.82 1.52 4.83
C PHE A 127 17.73 2.75 4.89
N SER A 128 18.90 2.72 4.25
CA SER A 128 19.81 3.87 4.23
C SER A 128 19.25 5.07 3.46
N GLU A 129 18.34 4.83 2.53
CA GLU A 129 17.75 5.84 1.67
C GLU A 129 16.49 6.53 2.26
N ILE A 130 15.97 6.07 3.41
CA ILE A 130 14.69 6.60 3.95
C ILE A 130 14.78 8.10 4.31
N ASN A 131 15.89 8.56 4.89
CA ASN A 131 16.16 9.96 5.24
C ASN A 131 14.87 10.75 5.55
N ASP A 132 14.59 11.83 4.79
CA ASP A 132 13.37 12.66 4.90
C ASP A 132 12.14 12.08 4.20
N SER A 133 12.24 10.92 3.55
CA SER A 133 11.13 10.30 2.86
C SER A 133 10.18 9.58 3.83
N PHE A 134 8.91 9.52 3.47
CA PHE A 134 7.93 8.70 4.20
C PHE A 134 8.00 7.25 3.71
N VAL A 135 8.30 7.09 2.42
CA VAL A 135 8.38 5.80 1.74
C VAL A 135 9.58 5.76 0.81
N VAL A 136 10.28 4.62 0.81
CA VAL A 136 11.28 4.25 -0.20
C VAL A 136 10.78 2.99 -0.88
N VAL A 137 10.66 3.02 -2.21
CA VAL A 137 10.09 1.92 -3.00
C VAL A 137 10.89 1.70 -4.28
N PRO A 138 11.21 0.44 -4.65
CA PRO A 138 11.82 0.15 -5.95
C PRO A 138 10.83 0.43 -7.09
N MET A 139 11.32 1.15 -8.12
CA MET A 139 10.59 1.47 -9.34
C MET A 139 11.40 1.11 -10.59
N TRP A 140 10.84 0.24 -11.41
CA TRP A 140 11.40 -0.17 -12.68
C TRP A 140 11.30 0.92 -13.76
N PRO A 141 12.16 0.92 -14.81
CA PRO A 141 12.14 1.93 -15.87
C PRO A 141 10.78 2.09 -16.59
N ASN A 142 9.95 1.05 -16.58
CA ASN A 142 8.60 1.08 -17.14
C ASN A 142 7.53 1.66 -16.17
N GLY A 143 7.96 2.21 -15.02
CA GLY A 143 7.09 2.75 -13.99
C GLY A 143 6.45 1.73 -13.06
N ARG A 144 6.75 0.41 -13.21
CA ARG A 144 6.25 -0.60 -12.30
C ARG A 144 6.93 -0.50 -10.94
N LEU A 145 6.15 -0.65 -9.89
CA LEU A 145 6.55 -0.51 -8.49
C LEU A 145 6.53 -1.86 -7.78
N GLU A 146 7.49 -2.07 -6.89
CA GLU A 146 7.50 -3.21 -5.96
C GLU A 146 6.80 -2.82 -4.64
N THR A 147 5.50 -2.57 -4.72
CA THR A 147 4.70 -1.99 -3.62
C THR A 147 4.53 -2.88 -2.38
N LEU A 148 5.03 -4.10 -2.41
CA LEU A 148 5.10 -4.99 -1.25
C LEU A 148 6.52 -5.09 -0.66
N LEU A 149 7.51 -4.48 -1.33
CA LEU A 149 8.89 -4.34 -0.84
C LEU A 149 9.21 -2.86 -0.68
N MET A 150 8.88 -2.28 0.46
CA MET A 150 9.04 -0.85 0.74
C MET A 150 9.67 -0.63 2.11
N VAL A 151 10.47 0.42 2.25
CA VAL A 151 10.84 0.95 3.56
C VAL A 151 9.94 2.14 3.88
N LEU A 152 9.41 2.15 5.09
CA LEU A 152 8.36 3.05 5.57
C LEU A 152 8.82 3.78 6.85
N ASP A 153 8.66 5.09 6.91
CA ASP A 153 8.63 5.82 8.18
C ASP A 153 7.36 5.37 8.92
N ARG A 154 7.53 4.58 9.97
CA ARG A 154 6.42 3.92 10.66
C ARG A 154 5.33 4.89 11.11
N LYS A 155 5.73 5.97 11.77
CA LYS A 155 4.76 6.91 12.36
C LYS A 155 3.91 7.60 11.29
N LYS A 156 4.54 8.09 10.23
CA LYS A 156 3.86 8.84 9.17
C LYS A 156 3.00 7.91 8.29
N THR A 157 3.53 6.76 7.93
CA THR A 157 2.80 5.81 7.06
C THR A 157 1.70 5.04 7.80
N LEU A 158 1.81 4.85 9.12
CA LEU A 158 0.74 4.30 9.95
C LEU A 158 -0.53 5.16 9.86
N GLU A 159 -0.39 6.49 10.02
CA GLU A 159 -1.53 7.42 9.95
C GLU A 159 -2.16 7.42 8.55
N ILE A 160 -1.33 7.49 7.50
CA ILE A 160 -1.79 7.43 6.11
C ILE A 160 -2.55 6.11 5.85
N ALA A 161 -1.94 4.96 6.18
CA ALA A 161 -2.55 3.65 5.95
C ALA A 161 -3.86 3.48 6.73
N ASN A 162 -3.92 4.01 7.98
CA ASN A 162 -5.13 3.95 8.80
C ASN A 162 -6.29 4.71 8.14
N VAL A 163 -6.06 5.95 7.71
CA VAL A 163 -7.10 6.74 7.02
C VAL A 163 -7.53 6.07 5.72
N LEU A 164 -6.60 5.62 4.90
CA LEU A 164 -6.89 4.96 3.63
C LEU A 164 -7.75 3.70 3.85
N CYS A 165 -7.43 2.88 4.84
CA CYS A 165 -8.23 1.72 5.19
C CYS A 165 -9.63 2.10 5.71
N GLN A 166 -9.74 3.13 6.56
CA GLN A 166 -11.04 3.64 7.03
C GLN A 166 -11.91 4.14 5.86
N LEU A 167 -11.29 4.71 4.85
CA LEU A 167 -11.93 5.11 3.60
C LEU A 167 -12.16 3.94 2.63
N GLY A 168 -11.93 2.68 3.03
CA GLY A 168 -12.19 1.49 2.21
C GLY A 168 -11.20 1.26 1.09
N ARG A 169 -10.03 1.92 1.10
CA ARG A 169 -8.96 1.66 0.15
C ARG A 169 -8.14 0.44 0.59
N SER A 170 -7.72 -0.40 -0.35
CA SER A 170 -7.11 -1.70 -0.08
C SER A 170 -5.78 -1.95 -0.81
N HIS A 171 -5.39 -1.04 -1.70
CA HIS A 171 -4.18 -1.17 -2.51
C HIS A 171 -2.97 -0.51 -1.85
N PRO A 172 -1.80 -1.15 -1.82
CA PRO A 172 -0.59 -0.61 -1.17
C PRO A 172 -0.06 0.65 -1.86
N ASP A 173 -0.31 0.81 -3.16
CA ASP A 173 0.08 2.02 -3.90
C ASP A 173 -0.66 3.28 -3.42
N ASP A 174 -1.80 3.15 -2.76
CA ASP A 174 -2.47 4.30 -2.15
C ASP A 174 -1.63 4.92 -1.02
N ILE A 175 -0.75 4.12 -0.33
CA ILE A 175 0.24 4.69 0.60
C ILE A 175 1.19 5.65 -0.15
N LEU A 176 1.65 5.27 -1.34
CA LEU A 176 2.55 6.11 -2.14
C LEU A 176 1.86 7.39 -2.58
N ARG A 177 0.61 7.30 -3.00
CA ARG A 177 -0.23 8.43 -3.43
C ARG A 177 -0.56 9.37 -2.26
N GLY A 178 -0.82 8.80 -1.09
CA GLY A 178 -1.06 9.58 0.14
C GLY A 178 0.21 10.11 0.79
N SER A 179 1.39 9.57 0.44
CA SER A 179 2.68 10.04 0.93
C SER A 179 3.11 11.30 0.19
N LEU A 180 3.45 12.34 0.93
CA LEU A 180 3.91 13.59 0.33
C LEU A 180 5.41 13.58 0.01
N LYS A 181 6.16 12.61 0.55
CA LYS A 181 7.61 12.47 0.34
C LYS A 181 7.95 11.01 0.05
N THR A 182 8.14 10.68 -1.21
CA THR A 182 8.47 9.33 -1.67
C THR A 182 9.78 9.33 -2.44
N LEU A 183 10.66 8.36 -2.15
CA LEU A 183 11.82 8.06 -2.96
C LEU A 183 11.56 6.79 -3.76
N PHE A 184 11.55 6.94 -5.07
CA PHE A 184 11.53 5.82 -6.03
C PHE A 184 12.97 5.46 -6.38
N VAL A 185 13.39 4.24 -6.03
CA VAL A 185 14.76 3.75 -6.23
C VAL A 185 14.81 2.88 -7.48
N SER A 186 15.75 3.14 -8.37
CA SER A 186 15.95 2.31 -9.56
C SER A 186 16.59 0.96 -9.20
N PRO A 187 15.94 -0.18 -9.51
CA PRO A 187 16.60 -1.48 -9.39
C PRO A 187 17.85 -1.64 -10.27
N LEU A 188 17.95 -0.86 -11.35
CA LEU A 188 19.07 -0.89 -12.29
C LEU A 188 20.26 0.02 -11.89
N GLY A 189 20.11 0.79 -10.79
CA GLY A 189 21.15 1.60 -10.19
C GLY A 189 21.99 0.84 -9.15
N GLU A 190 22.10 1.41 -7.96
CA GLU A 190 22.87 0.84 -6.84
C GLU A 190 22.42 -0.57 -6.45
N ILE A 191 21.11 -0.85 -6.53
CA ILE A 191 20.58 -2.20 -6.24
C ILE A 191 21.24 -3.24 -7.16
N LYS A 192 21.43 -2.95 -8.46
CA LYS A 192 22.09 -3.88 -9.39
C LYS A 192 23.58 -4.10 -9.08
N VAL A 193 24.22 -3.15 -8.42
CA VAL A 193 25.62 -3.32 -7.93
C VAL A 193 25.64 -4.30 -6.76
N LEU A 194 24.66 -4.22 -5.86
CA LEU A 194 24.52 -5.07 -4.68
C LEU A 194 23.98 -6.47 -5.01
N ASP A 195 23.11 -6.55 -6.02
CA ASP A 195 22.46 -7.77 -6.50
C ASP A 195 22.49 -7.81 -8.04
N PRO A 196 23.61 -8.23 -8.65
CA PRO A 196 23.82 -8.17 -10.10
C PRO A 196 22.77 -8.89 -10.94
N ASN A 197 22.19 -9.96 -10.38
CA ASN A 197 21.15 -10.76 -11.04
C ASN A 197 19.74 -10.30 -10.70
N LEU A 198 19.58 -9.26 -9.85
CA LEU A 198 18.30 -8.74 -9.37
C LEU A 198 17.39 -9.85 -8.76
N CYS A 199 18.02 -10.83 -8.11
CA CYS A 199 17.31 -11.94 -7.47
C CYS A 199 16.34 -11.47 -6.38
N SER A 200 16.59 -10.32 -5.76
CA SER A 200 15.72 -9.66 -4.80
C SER A 200 14.31 -9.36 -5.33
N PHE A 201 14.09 -9.46 -6.63
CA PHE A 201 12.80 -9.20 -7.28
C PHE A 201 12.19 -10.44 -7.94
N VAL A 202 12.73 -11.63 -7.63
CA VAL A 202 12.16 -12.90 -8.07
C VAL A 202 10.96 -13.25 -7.21
N ASN A 203 9.77 -13.25 -7.82
CA ASN A 203 8.53 -13.58 -7.16
C ASN A 203 8.08 -15.00 -7.51
N ILE A 204 7.80 -15.82 -6.52
CA ILE A 204 7.21 -17.14 -6.67
C ILE A 204 5.69 -17.00 -6.66
N ASN A 205 5.02 -17.12 -7.81
CA ASN A 205 3.56 -16.96 -7.93
C ASN A 205 2.82 -18.25 -8.27
N CYS A 206 3.52 -19.23 -8.83
CA CYS A 206 3.03 -20.57 -9.16
C CYS A 206 4.12 -21.59 -8.83
N GLN A 207 3.80 -22.86 -8.90
CA GLN A 207 4.77 -23.92 -8.60
C GLN A 207 5.91 -23.99 -9.63
N GLU A 208 5.65 -23.64 -10.87
CA GLU A 208 6.66 -23.59 -11.92
C GLU A 208 7.75 -22.53 -11.63
N ASP A 209 7.40 -21.43 -10.93
CA ASP A 209 8.35 -20.38 -10.56
C ASP A 209 9.46 -20.93 -9.63
N LEU A 210 9.17 -21.96 -8.81
CA LEU A 210 10.17 -22.62 -7.95
C LEU A 210 11.33 -23.26 -8.76
N CYS A 211 11.04 -23.62 -10.02
CA CYS A 211 12.02 -24.21 -10.92
C CYS A 211 12.66 -23.19 -11.87
N ARG A 212 12.14 -21.96 -11.93
CA ARG A 212 12.57 -20.92 -12.87
C ARG A 212 12.77 -19.57 -12.16
N LEU A 213 13.81 -19.51 -11.36
CA LEU A 213 14.16 -18.32 -10.56
C LEU A 213 14.76 -17.23 -11.46
N GLN A 214 13.93 -16.49 -12.17
CA GLN A 214 14.37 -15.39 -13.02
C GLN A 214 13.59 -14.09 -12.68
N PRO A 215 14.28 -12.95 -12.56
CA PRO A 215 13.64 -11.66 -12.38
C PRO A 215 12.85 -11.28 -13.64
N ARG A 216 11.60 -10.84 -13.47
CA ARG A 216 10.69 -10.56 -14.59
C ARG A 216 11.01 -9.25 -15.33
N TYR A 217 11.83 -8.36 -14.77
CA TYR A 217 11.94 -6.96 -15.22
C TYR A 217 13.38 -6.47 -15.40
N GLY A 218 14.37 -7.35 -15.41
CA GLY A 218 15.80 -7.02 -15.45
C GLY A 218 16.33 -6.36 -16.74
N GLN A 219 15.46 -6.06 -17.72
CA GLN A 219 15.85 -5.43 -18.98
C GLN A 219 15.37 -3.98 -19.01
N GLY A 220 16.23 -3.05 -19.36
CA GLY A 220 15.92 -1.64 -19.50
C GLY A 220 17.16 -0.75 -19.44
N GLN A 221 16.96 0.54 -19.73
CA GLN A 221 18.00 1.56 -19.54
C GLN A 221 18.05 1.96 -18.07
N PHE A 222 19.23 2.38 -17.61
CA PHE A 222 19.42 2.96 -16.29
C PHE A 222 18.48 4.15 -16.11
N VAL A 223 17.78 4.16 -14.99
CA VAL A 223 16.95 5.29 -14.57
C VAL A 223 17.42 5.74 -13.19
N GLU A 224 17.71 7.02 -13.04
CA GLU A 224 18.11 7.60 -11.76
C GLU A 224 16.95 7.47 -10.73
N ASN A 225 17.31 7.50 -9.45
CA ASN A 225 16.33 7.57 -8.37
C ASN A 225 15.50 8.85 -8.51
N VAL A 226 14.19 8.74 -8.29
CA VAL A 226 13.26 9.86 -8.38
C VAL A 226 12.76 10.21 -6.98
N ARG A 227 13.03 11.42 -6.53
CA ARG A 227 12.52 11.94 -5.25
C ARG A 227 11.31 12.85 -5.51
N LEU A 228 10.16 12.42 -5.02
CA LEU A 228 8.93 13.20 -5.06
C LEU A 228 8.72 13.87 -3.69
N ASN A 229 8.54 15.20 -3.69
CA ASN A 229 8.21 15.97 -2.50
C ASN A 229 7.00 16.88 -2.82
N LEU A 230 5.85 16.56 -2.26
CA LEU A 230 4.58 17.25 -2.47
C LEU A 230 4.16 18.09 -1.24
N GLY A 231 5.09 18.35 -0.32
CA GLY A 231 4.83 19.20 0.84
C GLY A 231 4.83 18.47 2.18
N VAL A 232 4.08 19.00 3.13
CA VAL A 232 3.98 18.49 4.51
C VAL A 232 2.54 18.08 4.80
N LEU A 233 2.35 16.85 5.26
CA LEU A 233 1.03 16.37 5.66
C LEU A 233 0.65 16.94 7.04
N SER A 234 -0.49 17.60 7.13
CA SER A 234 -1.06 18.04 8.40
C SER A 234 -1.77 16.87 9.08
N PHE A 235 -1.30 16.51 10.27
CA PHE A 235 -1.95 15.47 11.08
C PHE A 235 -3.34 15.89 11.58
N GLU A 236 -3.60 17.19 11.79
CA GLU A 236 -4.93 17.71 12.14
C GLU A 236 -5.95 17.37 11.04
N LYS A 237 -5.59 17.60 9.78
CA LYS A 237 -6.45 17.24 8.64
C LYS A 237 -6.69 15.73 8.52
N ILE A 238 -5.71 14.92 8.88
CA ILE A 238 -5.88 13.47 8.96
C ILE A 238 -6.91 13.08 10.02
N LEU A 239 -6.91 13.75 11.17
CA LEU A 239 -7.92 13.55 12.22
C LEU A 239 -9.31 14.00 11.75
N ASP A 240 -9.42 15.09 11.01
CA ASP A 240 -10.69 15.56 10.44
C ASP A 240 -11.27 14.55 9.43
N ILE A 241 -10.43 13.94 8.58
CA ILE A 241 -10.87 12.87 7.67
C ILE A 241 -11.39 11.66 8.46
N LEU A 242 -10.71 11.26 9.53
CA LEU A 242 -11.16 10.17 10.40
C LEU A 242 -12.50 10.51 11.09
N ALA A 243 -12.65 11.75 11.56
CA ALA A 243 -13.88 12.23 12.15
C ALA A 243 -15.04 12.21 11.13
N ALA A 244 -14.79 12.67 9.90
CA ALA A 244 -15.76 12.62 8.82
C ALA A 244 -16.16 11.17 8.46
N SER A 245 -15.20 10.25 8.39
CA SER A 245 -15.47 8.84 8.17
C SER A 245 -16.34 8.24 9.27
N SER A 246 -16.03 8.53 10.53
CA SER A 246 -16.83 8.10 11.69
C SER A 246 -18.26 8.67 11.66
N LYS A 247 -18.42 9.94 11.30
CA LYS A 247 -19.76 10.55 11.10
C LYS A 247 -20.56 9.81 10.04
N ARG A 248 -19.92 9.51 8.91
CA ARG A 248 -20.54 8.77 7.81
C ARG A 248 -20.96 7.35 8.24
N ASP A 249 -20.14 6.64 8.99
CA ASP A 249 -20.45 5.31 9.51
C ASP A 249 -21.63 5.33 10.49
N ASN A 250 -21.83 6.44 11.21
CA ASN A 250 -22.96 6.69 12.10
C ASN A 250 -24.17 7.32 11.37
N SER A 251 -24.18 7.33 10.02
CA SER A 251 -25.24 7.88 9.19
C SER A 251 -25.46 9.40 9.32
N ASP A 252 -24.49 10.13 9.88
CA ASP A 252 -24.49 11.61 9.92
C ASP A 252 -23.87 12.16 8.63
N PHE A 253 -24.55 11.85 7.51
CA PHE A 253 -24.03 12.09 6.15
C PHE A 253 -23.87 13.57 5.83
N LEU A 254 -24.72 14.44 6.37
CA LEU A 254 -24.65 15.88 6.12
C LEU A 254 -23.39 16.46 6.76
N GLU A 255 -23.12 16.14 8.02
CA GLU A 255 -21.93 16.63 8.71
C GLU A 255 -20.66 16.03 8.12
N ALA A 256 -20.67 14.73 7.80
CA ALA A 256 -19.58 14.07 7.10
C ALA A 256 -19.24 14.80 5.78
N SER A 257 -20.24 15.11 4.95
CA SER A 257 -20.01 15.80 3.67
C SER A 257 -19.39 17.18 3.84
N LYS A 258 -19.79 17.95 4.85
CA LYS A 258 -19.22 19.26 5.15
C LYS A 258 -17.77 19.17 5.56
N ILE A 259 -17.41 18.22 6.43
CA ILE A 259 -16.02 18.02 6.88
C ILE A 259 -15.16 17.59 5.70
N PHE A 260 -15.58 16.61 4.90
CA PHE A 260 -14.84 16.19 3.70
C PHE A 260 -14.67 17.36 2.70
N SER A 261 -15.70 18.16 2.48
CA SER A 261 -15.62 19.36 1.62
C SER A 261 -14.60 20.37 2.14
N GLY A 262 -14.59 20.64 3.44
CA GLY A 262 -13.62 21.53 4.07
C GLY A 262 -12.19 21.03 3.91
N CYS A 263 -11.95 19.76 4.23
CA CYS A 263 -10.64 19.12 4.04
C CYS A 263 -10.19 19.20 2.55
N ALA A 264 -11.09 18.92 1.60
CA ALA A 264 -10.77 19.00 0.19
C ALA A 264 -10.29 20.39 -0.24
N VAL A 265 -11.01 21.44 0.19
CA VAL A 265 -10.65 22.84 -0.12
C VAL A 265 -9.25 23.18 0.43
N ASP A 266 -8.93 22.72 1.61
CA ASP A 266 -7.63 23.00 2.22
C ASP A 266 -6.50 22.25 1.53
N PHE A 267 -6.70 20.99 1.17
CA PHE A 267 -5.73 20.23 0.37
C PHE A 267 -5.57 20.78 -1.05
N GLU A 268 -6.64 21.30 -1.68
CA GLU A 268 -6.58 22.01 -2.97
C GLU A 268 -5.68 23.25 -2.89
N LYS A 269 -5.83 24.07 -1.82
CA LYS A 269 -4.98 25.24 -1.59
C LYS A 269 -3.50 24.90 -1.39
N GLU A 270 -3.23 23.75 -0.76
CA GLU A 270 -1.88 23.26 -0.49
C GLU A 270 -1.26 22.47 -1.66
N GLY A 271 -2.03 22.22 -2.73
CA GLY A 271 -1.58 21.44 -3.88
C GLY A 271 -1.46 19.95 -3.61
N GLN A 272 -2.07 19.44 -2.53
CA GLN A 272 -2.07 18.02 -2.16
C GLN A 272 -3.20 17.28 -2.87
N VAL A 273 -3.05 17.16 -4.17
CA VAL A 273 -4.11 16.75 -5.12
C VAL A 273 -4.73 15.38 -4.85
N PHE A 274 -3.96 14.40 -4.38
CA PHE A 274 -4.50 13.09 -4.03
C PHE A 274 -5.49 13.20 -2.86
N TRP A 275 -5.09 13.86 -1.77
CA TRP A 275 -5.97 14.05 -0.61
C TRP A 275 -7.18 14.90 -0.94
N ALA A 276 -7.01 15.95 -1.75
CA ALA A 276 -8.12 16.75 -2.27
C ALA A 276 -9.12 15.88 -3.03
N ALA A 277 -8.65 15.06 -3.98
CA ALA A 277 -9.48 14.16 -4.77
C ALA A 277 -10.25 13.16 -3.90
N VAL A 278 -9.56 12.49 -2.98
CA VAL A 278 -10.17 11.52 -2.06
C VAL A 278 -11.27 12.17 -1.22
N ASN A 279 -11.03 13.36 -0.67
CA ASN A 279 -12.02 14.05 0.15
C ASN A 279 -13.23 14.50 -0.69
N ARG A 280 -13.06 14.98 -1.93
CA ARG A 280 -14.16 15.29 -2.86
C ARG A 280 -15.00 14.04 -3.20
N GLU A 281 -14.33 12.91 -3.42
CA GLU A 281 -15.01 11.63 -3.66
C GLU A 281 -15.87 11.20 -2.46
N TYR A 282 -15.37 11.39 -1.23
CA TYR A 282 -16.10 11.04 -0.01
C TYR A 282 -17.17 12.07 0.38
N GLU A 283 -16.98 13.34 0.04
CA GLU A 283 -18.05 14.36 0.04
C GLU A 283 -19.22 13.88 -0.82
N ALA A 284 -18.96 13.52 -2.09
CA ALA A 284 -19.97 13.02 -3.01
C ALA A 284 -20.66 11.74 -2.50
N LYS A 285 -19.90 10.77 -1.98
CA LYS A 285 -20.47 9.54 -1.40
C LYS A 285 -21.37 9.81 -0.19
N SER A 286 -21.03 10.80 0.63
CA SER A 286 -21.86 11.20 1.79
C SER A 286 -23.16 11.88 1.33
N LEU A 287 -23.05 12.80 0.36
CA LEU A 287 -24.22 13.44 -0.25
C LEU A 287 -25.14 12.43 -0.98
N LEU A 288 -24.56 11.42 -1.64
CA LEU A 288 -25.31 10.35 -2.28
C LEU A 288 -26.11 9.53 -1.25
N SER A 289 -25.50 9.14 -0.13
CA SER A 289 -26.22 8.44 0.95
C SER A 289 -27.35 9.31 1.54
N LEU A 290 -27.13 10.63 1.65
CA LEU A 290 -28.16 11.59 2.07
C LEU A 290 -29.30 11.69 1.04
N PHE A 291 -28.95 11.70 -0.26
CA PHE A 291 -29.95 11.69 -1.35
C PHE A 291 -30.78 10.41 -1.35
N GLU A 292 -30.17 9.25 -1.15
CA GLU A 292 -30.86 7.96 -1.05
C GLU A 292 -31.82 7.92 0.13
N GLN A 293 -31.47 8.58 1.25
CA GLN A 293 -32.31 8.63 2.46
C GLN A 293 -33.49 9.59 2.34
N TYR A 294 -33.32 10.77 1.71
CA TYR A 294 -34.29 11.85 1.74
C TYR A 294 -34.87 12.24 0.37
N SER A 295 -34.35 11.69 -0.72
CA SER A 295 -34.78 11.94 -2.11
C SER A 295 -34.83 13.43 -2.50
N LYS A 296 -33.88 14.25 -1.99
CA LYS A 296 -33.83 15.70 -2.25
C LYS A 296 -33.14 15.98 -3.59
N PRO A 297 -33.88 16.47 -4.63
CA PRO A 297 -33.35 16.64 -5.98
C PRO A 297 -32.16 17.62 -6.07
N GLU A 298 -32.10 18.65 -5.23
CA GLU A 298 -31.05 19.66 -5.18
C GLU A 298 -29.67 19.03 -4.91
N LEU A 299 -29.60 17.95 -4.13
CA LEU A 299 -28.33 17.25 -3.84
C LEU A 299 -27.68 16.64 -5.08
N LYS A 300 -28.41 16.42 -6.17
CA LYS A 300 -27.82 15.88 -7.42
C LYS A 300 -26.77 16.80 -8.01
N ILE A 301 -26.99 18.13 -7.92
CA ILE A 301 -26.05 19.13 -8.40
C ILE A 301 -24.78 19.09 -7.56
N ASP A 302 -24.90 19.06 -6.24
CA ASP A 302 -23.79 19.03 -5.32
C ASP A 302 -22.96 17.74 -5.44
N ILE A 303 -23.65 16.58 -5.60
CA ILE A 303 -23.00 15.28 -5.85
C ILE A 303 -22.18 15.34 -7.15
N LYS A 304 -22.79 15.84 -8.23
CA LYS A 304 -22.12 15.97 -9.52
C LYS A 304 -20.91 16.89 -9.45
N ASP A 305 -21.03 18.04 -8.80
CA ASP A 305 -19.94 19.01 -8.65
C ASP A 305 -18.77 18.41 -7.87
N ALA A 306 -19.04 17.74 -6.75
CA ALA A 306 -18.01 17.08 -5.94
C ALA A 306 -17.28 15.97 -6.73
N LEU A 307 -17.99 15.14 -7.51
CA LEU A 307 -17.38 14.11 -8.36
C LEU A 307 -16.51 14.71 -9.47
N LEU A 308 -16.95 15.79 -10.13
CA LEU A 308 -16.16 16.47 -11.15
C LEU A 308 -14.90 17.11 -10.58
N LYS A 309 -14.98 17.69 -9.37
CA LYS A 309 -13.80 18.21 -8.67
C LYS A 309 -12.83 17.08 -8.26
N ALA A 310 -13.35 15.93 -7.80
CA ALA A 310 -12.53 14.74 -7.57
C ALA A 310 -11.78 14.33 -8.84
N ALA A 311 -12.48 14.21 -9.96
CA ALA A 311 -11.91 13.87 -11.27
C ALA A 311 -10.83 14.87 -11.71
N GLN A 312 -11.07 16.16 -11.51
CA GLN A 312 -10.09 17.21 -11.82
C GLN A 312 -8.80 17.04 -11.00
N ASN A 313 -8.90 16.80 -9.70
CA ASN A 313 -7.77 16.61 -8.82
C ASN A 313 -6.98 15.31 -9.16
N TYR A 314 -7.66 14.21 -9.47
CA TYR A 314 -7.02 12.99 -9.96
C TYR A 314 -6.31 13.21 -11.31
N GLY A 315 -6.86 14.06 -12.19
CA GLY A 315 -6.19 14.46 -13.43
C GLY A 315 -4.92 15.28 -13.20
N LEU A 316 -4.89 16.12 -12.18
CA LEU A 316 -3.68 16.85 -11.77
C LEU A 316 -2.66 15.91 -11.14
N GLU A 317 -3.08 14.98 -10.32
CA GLU A 317 -2.24 13.92 -9.74
C GLU A 317 -1.54 13.11 -10.84
N ALA A 318 -2.29 12.65 -11.84
CA ALA A 318 -1.74 11.91 -12.97
C ALA A 318 -0.60 12.68 -13.67
N LYS A 319 -0.80 13.97 -13.95
CA LYS A 319 0.23 14.82 -14.56
C LYS A 319 1.50 14.93 -13.72
N ILE A 320 1.37 14.98 -12.38
CA ILE A 320 2.52 14.98 -11.47
C ILE A 320 3.31 13.68 -11.62
N TYR A 321 2.63 12.55 -11.64
CA TYR A 321 3.29 11.25 -11.78
C TYR A 321 3.89 11.04 -13.17
N GLU A 322 3.22 11.44 -14.25
CA GLU A 322 3.75 11.39 -15.61
C GLU A 322 5.05 12.19 -15.74
N LYS A 323 5.06 13.44 -15.22
CA LYS A 323 6.25 14.29 -15.21
C LYS A 323 7.44 13.63 -14.49
N ASN A 324 7.16 12.82 -13.45
CA ASN A 324 8.17 12.13 -12.65
C ASN A 324 8.37 10.67 -13.09
N ARG A 325 7.87 10.25 -14.25
CA ARG A 325 8.01 8.90 -14.82
C ARG A 325 7.41 7.76 -13.97
N CYS A 326 6.52 8.10 -13.04
CA CYS A 326 5.80 7.15 -12.19
C CYS A 326 4.53 6.66 -12.90
N TYR A 327 4.67 6.06 -14.07
CA TYR A 327 3.56 5.79 -15.01
C TYR A 327 2.45 4.94 -14.42
N LEU A 328 2.76 3.93 -13.59
CA LEU A 328 1.74 3.11 -12.95
C LEU A 328 0.83 3.93 -12.02
N LEU A 329 1.40 4.87 -11.26
CA LEU A 329 0.62 5.76 -10.39
C LEU A 329 -0.20 6.75 -11.21
N ALA A 330 0.33 7.23 -12.35
CA ALA A 330 -0.42 8.06 -13.28
C ALA A 330 -1.63 7.33 -13.86
N GLU A 331 -1.45 6.09 -14.32
CA GLU A 331 -2.55 5.24 -14.82
C GLU A 331 -3.63 5.03 -13.76
N LYS A 332 -3.26 4.80 -12.50
CA LYS A 332 -4.22 4.67 -11.40
C LYS A 332 -4.99 5.95 -11.13
N ALA A 333 -4.31 7.08 -11.12
CA ALA A 333 -4.96 8.39 -10.97
C ALA A 333 -5.93 8.66 -12.12
N LEU A 334 -5.57 8.29 -13.37
CA LEU A 334 -6.47 8.41 -14.52
C LEU A 334 -7.66 7.46 -14.45
N ALA A 335 -7.49 6.25 -13.90
CA ALA A 335 -8.59 5.33 -13.68
C ALA A 335 -9.58 5.87 -12.64
N ASP A 336 -9.09 6.43 -11.52
CA ASP A 336 -9.93 7.08 -10.51
C ASP A 336 -10.62 8.32 -11.08
N LYS A 337 -9.93 9.12 -11.90
CA LYS A 337 -10.52 10.25 -12.64
C LYS A 337 -11.70 9.77 -13.49
N SER A 338 -11.47 8.80 -14.37
CA SER A 338 -12.50 8.28 -15.28
C SER A 338 -13.70 7.72 -14.52
N TRP A 339 -13.45 7.01 -13.42
CA TRP A 339 -14.53 6.50 -12.58
C TRP A 339 -15.41 7.62 -12.04
N ASN A 340 -14.83 8.71 -11.52
CA ASN A 340 -15.58 9.86 -10.99
C ASN A 340 -16.35 10.59 -12.08
N GLU A 341 -15.79 10.74 -13.29
CA GLU A 341 -16.49 11.32 -14.44
C GLU A 341 -17.74 10.51 -14.82
N VAL A 342 -17.61 9.19 -14.94
CA VAL A 342 -18.71 8.27 -15.23
C VAL A 342 -19.79 8.31 -14.13
N GLN A 343 -19.39 8.41 -12.86
CA GLN A 343 -20.39 8.57 -11.78
C GLN A 343 -21.10 9.93 -11.87
N ALA A 344 -20.41 11.02 -12.21
CA ALA A 344 -20.98 12.35 -12.33
C ALA A 344 -22.03 12.44 -13.46
N GLU A 345 -21.84 11.70 -14.56
CA GLU A 345 -22.81 11.65 -15.67
C GLU A 345 -24.19 11.13 -15.23
N LYS A 346 -24.26 10.24 -14.23
CA LYS A 346 -25.51 9.70 -13.69
C LYS A 346 -26.39 10.79 -13.02
N PHE A 347 -25.79 11.91 -12.65
CA PHE A 347 -26.45 13.06 -12.04
C PHE A 347 -26.63 14.22 -13.01
N GLY A 348 -26.49 13.99 -14.32
CA GLY A 348 -26.82 14.98 -15.37
C GLY A 348 -28.28 15.35 -15.30
N VAL A 349 -28.59 16.65 -15.26
CA VAL A 349 -29.95 17.15 -15.45
C VAL A 349 -30.32 16.88 -16.90
N LYS A 350 -31.38 16.07 -17.14
CA LYS A 350 -32.02 15.97 -18.45
C LYS A 350 -32.81 17.21 -18.72
#